data_7351017ddbbb1723643fc07341893408
#
_entry.id   7351017ddbbb1723643fc07341893408
#
_cell.length_a   1.000
_cell.length_b   1.000
_cell.length_c   1.000
_cell.angle_alpha   90.00
_cell.angle_beta   90.00
_cell.angle_gamma   90.00
#
_symmetry.space_group_name_H-M   'P 1'
#
loop_
_entity.id
_entity.type
_entity.pdbx_description
1 polymer ?
#
loop_
_entity_poly.entity_id
_entity_poly.type
_entity_poly.pdbx_seq_one_letter_code
_entity_poly.pdbx_strand_id
1 'polypeptide(L)'
;MFKFAAFLGVLALVGSGLKCDSDGGEPSPKLPFRYSPSKHHEKLWDSAEIHASQVFRIDKSISIYLENKKKYEAIEKMRVGGVPSAIVFTLHGRESTWSFKKHLHEGSPLTGRTKWVPIGRPIASPKNGTTYTFEESAEDALYKLKDLERKDWSKCDDALYNIEKYNGLGYLKYHKDVLSPYLWSATNHYKMGKYVADGKFSATAVDKQLGTCAILKRMQSRGLEIGFR
;
A
#
# COMPACT_ATOMS: atom_id res chain seq x y z
N MET A 1 6.37 17.42 -11.25
CA MET A 1 6.24 16.63 -9.99
C MET A 1 5.24 15.51 -10.26
N PHE A 2 5.71 14.38 -10.72
CA PHE A 2 4.86 13.27 -11.15
C PHE A 2 4.47 12.42 -9.94
N LYS A 3 3.17 12.30 -9.70
CA LYS A 3 2.61 11.41 -8.68
C LYS A 3 2.32 10.07 -9.33
N PHE A 4 2.89 9.02 -8.80
CA PHE A 4 2.60 7.65 -9.21
C PHE A 4 1.42 7.13 -8.41
N ALA A 5 0.33 6.83 -9.10
CA ALA A 5 -0.78 6.07 -8.56
C ALA A 5 -0.43 4.58 -8.59
N ALA A 6 -0.79 3.88 -7.53
CA ALA A 6 -0.77 2.42 -7.50
C ALA A 6 -1.74 1.88 -8.55
N PHE A 7 -1.29 0.95 -9.38
CA PHE A 7 -2.03 0.52 -10.54
C PHE A 7 -2.64 -0.88 -10.39
N LEU A 8 -3.93 -0.96 -10.61
CA LEU A 8 -4.67 -2.19 -10.84
C LEU A 8 -5.36 -2.10 -12.20
N GLY A 9 -4.75 -2.70 -13.20
CA GLY A 9 -5.40 -2.98 -14.46
C GLY A 9 -5.42 -4.48 -14.70
N VAL A 10 -6.60 -5.09 -14.63
CA VAL A 10 -6.85 -6.37 -15.27
C VAL A 10 -7.28 -6.05 -16.69
N LEU A 11 -6.40 -6.20 -17.66
CA LEU A 11 -6.80 -6.37 -19.05
C LEU A 11 -5.98 -7.53 -19.62
N ALA A 12 -6.69 -8.59 -19.92
CA ALA A 12 -6.16 -9.66 -20.75
C ALA A 12 -6.03 -9.14 -22.19
N LEU A 13 -4.83 -9.10 -22.74
CA LEU A 13 -4.59 -9.03 -24.18
C LEU A 13 -3.52 -10.03 -24.58
N VAL A 14 -3.90 -10.81 -25.56
CA VAL A 14 -3.15 -11.85 -26.23
C VAL A 14 -2.07 -11.22 -27.13
N GLY A 15 -0.86 -11.74 -27.03
CA GLY A 15 0.08 -11.91 -28.14
C GLY A 15 0.82 -10.72 -28.69
N SER A 16 2.10 -10.71 -28.46
CA SER A 16 3.17 -10.74 -29.49
C SER A 16 4.50 -10.43 -28.80
N GLY A 17 5.49 -11.26 -29.09
CA GLY A 17 6.81 -11.20 -28.48
C GLY A 17 7.57 -9.93 -28.84
N LEU A 18 8.13 -9.30 -27.81
CA LEU A 18 9.22 -8.33 -27.94
C LEU A 18 10.35 -8.79 -27.03
N LYS A 19 11.50 -9.03 -27.62
CA LYS A 19 12.75 -9.32 -26.93
C LYS A 19 13.10 -8.10 -26.07
N CYS A 20 13.33 -8.34 -24.79
CA CYS A 20 13.92 -7.34 -23.90
C CYS A 20 15.45 -7.44 -24.00
N ASP A 21 16.09 -6.37 -24.40
CA ASP A 21 17.52 -6.19 -24.30
C ASP A 21 17.92 -6.07 -22.83
N SER A 22 18.95 -6.84 -22.46
CA SER A 22 19.49 -6.95 -21.13
C SER A 22 20.38 -5.76 -20.79
N ASP A 23 19.86 -4.81 -20.01
CA ASP A 23 20.73 -3.85 -19.32
C ASP A 23 21.30 -4.51 -18.05
N GLY A 24 22.64 -4.56 -17.98
CA GLY A 24 23.40 -5.28 -16.97
C GLY A 24 23.43 -4.59 -15.59
N GLY A 25 22.29 -4.60 -14.90
CA GLY A 25 22.21 -4.30 -13.46
C GLY A 25 22.36 -5.59 -12.65
N GLU A 26 23.13 -5.57 -11.54
CA GLU A 26 23.21 -6.71 -10.64
C GLU A 26 21.81 -7.17 -10.24
N PRO A 27 21.50 -8.47 -10.34
CA PRO A 27 20.18 -8.99 -10.00
C PRO A 27 19.87 -8.71 -8.52
N SER A 28 18.65 -8.31 -8.24
CA SER A 28 18.13 -8.22 -6.87
C SER A 28 18.45 -9.52 -6.13
N PRO A 29 18.81 -9.48 -4.82
CA PRO A 29 19.14 -10.67 -4.07
C PRO A 29 18.02 -11.70 -4.21
N LYS A 30 18.36 -12.90 -4.67
CA LYS A 30 17.39 -13.98 -4.80
C LYS A 30 16.80 -14.27 -3.43
N LEU A 31 15.48 -14.27 -3.36
CA LEU A 31 14.78 -14.62 -2.12
C LEU A 31 15.21 -16.04 -1.70
N PRO A 32 15.53 -16.28 -0.42
CA PRO A 32 16.03 -17.55 0.08
C PRO A 32 15.03 -18.70 0.00
N PHE A 33 13.78 -18.43 -0.43
CA PHE A 33 12.70 -19.40 -0.55
C PHE A 33 11.72 -19.00 -1.66
N ARG A 34 10.97 -19.98 -2.18
CA ARG A 34 9.93 -19.72 -3.16
C ARG A 34 8.80 -18.92 -2.48
N TYR A 35 8.65 -17.65 -2.85
CA TYR A 35 7.65 -16.77 -2.27
C TYR A 35 6.23 -17.28 -2.58
N SER A 36 5.45 -17.51 -1.53
CA SER A 36 4.02 -17.78 -1.59
C SER A 36 3.33 -16.80 -0.63
N PRO A 37 2.40 -15.98 -1.10
CA PRO A 37 1.82 -14.90 -0.29
C PRO A 37 1.27 -15.37 1.06
N SER A 38 0.65 -16.53 1.08
CA SER A 38 -0.05 -17.08 2.26
C SER A 38 0.85 -17.78 3.28
N LYS A 39 2.18 -17.84 3.08
CA LYS A 39 3.06 -18.62 3.97
C LYS A 39 4.36 -17.93 4.36
N HIS A 40 4.65 -16.74 3.83
CA HIS A 40 5.98 -16.14 3.96
C HIS A 40 5.99 -14.70 4.45
N HIS A 41 4.86 -14.01 4.48
CA HIS A 41 4.80 -12.65 5.00
C HIS A 41 5.22 -12.58 6.47
N GLU A 42 4.79 -13.54 7.30
CA GLU A 42 5.17 -13.60 8.71
C GLU A 42 6.68 -13.73 8.89
N LYS A 43 7.34 -14.64 8.15
CA LYS A 43 8.80 -14.78 8.19
C LYS A 43 9.54 -13.52 7.73
N LEU A 44 9.03 -12.87 6.69
CA LEU A 44 9.56 -11.59 6.24
C LEU A 44 9.32 -10.49 7.27
N TRP A 45 8.14 -10.50 7.89
CA TRP A 45 7.82 -9.56 8.97
C TRP A 45 8.78 -9.72 10.15
N ASP A 46 9.03 -10.94 10.60
CA ASP A 46 9.91 -11.21 11.74
C ASP A 46 11.34 -10.76 11.49
N SER A 47 11.85 -11.01 10.28
CA SER A 47 13.22 -10.65 9.88
C SER A 47 13.36 -9.24 9.30
N ALA A 48 12.27 -8.47 9.24
CA ALA A 48 12.34 -7.11 8.71
C ALA A 48 13.02 -6.16 9.69
N GLU A 49 14.04 -5.48 9.20
CA GLU A 49 14.76 -4.42 9.92
C GLU A 49 14.56 -3.09 9.23
N ILE A 50 14.17 -2.08 10.01
CA ILE A 50 13.98 -0.72 9.50
C ILE A 50 15.35 -0.09 9.27
N HIS A 51 15.58 0.51 8.11
CA HIS A 51 16.80 1.30 7.89
C HIS A 51 16.89 2.45 8.88
N ALA A 52 18.00 2.53 9.62
CA ALA A 52 18.21 3.55 10.65
C ALA A 52 17.99 4.98 10.15
N SER A 53 18.37 5.26 8.90
CA SER A 53 18.15 6.55 8.23
C SER A 53 16.69 6.92 8.02
N GLN A 54 15.76 5.98 8.12
CA GLN A 54 14.33 6.20 7.92
C GLN A 54 13.54 6.33 9.24
N VAL A 55 14.13 5.99 10.37
CA VAL A 55 13.45 5.98 11.68
C VAL A 55 12.82 7.35 12.00
N PHE A 56 13.57 8.43 11.88
CA PHE A 56 13.05 9.79 12.14
C PHE A 56 11.85 10.13 11.26
N ARG A 57 11.91 9.78 9.96
CA ARG A 57 10.82 10.03 9.01
C ARG A 57 9.59 9.20 9.33
N ILE A 58 9.78 7.96 9.78
CA ILE A 58 8.68 7.08 10.20
C ILE A 58 8.07 7.64 11.50
N ASP A 59 8.87 8.02 12.49
CA ASP A 59 8.38 8.60 13.75
C ASP A 59 7.57 9.88 13.52
N LYS A 60 8.02 10.73 12.59
CA LYS A 60 7.25 11.91 12.16
C LYS A 60 5.90 11.52 11.55
N SER A 61 5.85 10.45 10.75
CA SER A 61 4.57 9.98 10.21
C SER A 61 3.65 9.44 11.32
N ILE A 62 4.20 8.71 12.30
CA ILE A 62 3.43 8.20 13.44
C ILE A 62 2.80 9.34 14.26
N SER A 63 3.46 10.50 14.39
CA SER A 63 2.85 11.68 15.02
C SER A 63 1.57 12.10 14.31
N ILE A 64 1.53 12.06 12.97
CA ILE A 64 0.30 12.32 12.20
C ILE A 64 -0.80 11.31 12.55
N TYR A 65 -0.43 10.03 12.73
CA TYR A 65 -1.38 9.02 13.18
C TYR A 65 -1.98 9.37 14.54
N LEU A 66 -1.13 9.67 15.51
CA LEU A 66 -1.55 9.97 16.88
C LEU A 66 -2.48 11.19 16.95
N GLU A 67 -2.16 12.25 16.20
CA GLU A 67 -2.98 13.45 16.10
C GLU A 67 -4.35 13.20 15.47
N ASN A 68 -4.46 12.21 14.57
CA ASN A 68 -5.67 11.91 13.80
C ASN A 68 -6.27 10.53 14.11
N LYS A 69 -5.86 9.88 15.20
CA LYS A 69 -6.21 8.50 15.56
C LYS A 69 -7.73 8.27 15.51
N LYS A 70 -8.52 9.19 16.07
CA LYS A 70 -9.99 9.10 16.08
C LYS A 70 -10.61 9.01 14.69
N LYS A 71 -10.02 9.67 13.69
CA LYS A 71 -10.51 9.59 12.29
C LYS A 71 -10.26 8.21 11.70
N TYR A 72 -9.08 7.63 11.92
CA TYR A 72 -8.75 6.28 11.45
C TYR A 72 -9.58 5.21 12.16
N GLU A 73 -9.79 5.36 13.48
CA GLU A 73 -10.69 4.47 14.24
C GLU A 73 -12.15 4.58 13.79
N ALA A 74 -12.61 5.77 13.38
CA ALA A 74 -13.94 5.95 12.81
C ALA A 74 -14.10 5.17 11.50
N ILE A 75 -13.08 5.16 10.65
CA ILE A 75 -13.08 4.39 9.39
C ILE A 75 -13.08 2.89 9.66
N GLU A 76 -12.27 2.41 10.60
CA GLU A 76 -12.27 1.00 11.05
C GLU A 76 -13.67 0.58 11.50
N LYS A 77 -14.34 1.41 12.31
CA LYS A 77 -15.67 1.14 12.87
C LYS A 77 -16.83 1.25 11.88
N MET A 78 -16.58 1.68 10.64
CA MET A 78 -17.63 1.74 9.61
C MET A 78 -18.19 0.36 9.25
N ARG A 79 -17.44 -0.70 9.51
CA ARG A 79 -17.83 -2.09 9.22
C ARG A 79 -17.44 -3.00 10.37
N VAL A 80 -18.24 -4.01 10.60
CA VAL A 80 -17.86 -5.13 11.48
C VAL A 80 -16.71 -5.87 10.81
N GLY A 81 -15.58 -6.04 11.52
CA GLY A 81 -14.35 -6.57 10.94
C GLY A 81 -13.71 -5.63 9.92
N GLY A 82 -13.82 -4.32 10.16
CA GLY A 82 -13.22 -3.29 9.32
C GLY A 82 -11.69 -3.33 9.32
N VAL A 83 -11.09 -2.59 8.42
CA VAL A 83 -9.63 -2.49 8.29
C VAL A 83 -9.08 -1.77 9.53
N PRO A 84 -8.12 -2.36 10.27
CA PRO A 84 -7.54 -1.73 11.46
C PRO A 84 -7.01 -0.31 11.19
N SER A 85 -7.23 0.59 12.13
CA SER A 85 -6.90 2.01 12.01
C SER A 85 -5.44 2.28 11.64
N ALA A 86 -4.51 1.50 12.20
CA ALA A 86 -3.09 1.58 11.84
C ALA A 86 -2.84 1.18 10.38
N ILE A 87 -3.54 0.18 9.86
CA ILE A 87 -3.44 -0.23 8.46
C ILE A 87 -4.03 0.86 7.55
N VAL A 88 -5.23 1.38 7.87
CA VAL A 88 -5.81 2.52 7.13
C VAL A 88 -4.82 3.69 7.05
N PHE A 89 -4.16 4.01 8.16
CA PHE A 89 -3.13 5.05 8.21
C PHE A 89 -1.96 4.78 7.25
N THR A 90 -1.46 3.54 7.18
CA THR A 90 -0.34 3.21 6.28
C THR A 90 -0.76 3.28 4.81
N LEU A 91 -1.96 2.81 4.47
CA LEU A 91 -2.53 2.96 3.13
C LEU A 91 -2.68 4.44 2.76
N HIS A 92 -3.17 5.28 3.69
CA HIS A 92 -3.30 6.73 3.48
C HIS A 92 -1.94 7.39 3.18
N GLY A 93 -0.87 6.94 3.85
CA GLY A 93 0.48 7.40 3.56
C GLY A 93 0.96 7.05 2.15
N ARG A 94 0.68 5.85 1.71
CA ARG A 94 1.06 5.35 0.39
C ARG A 94 0.30 6.06 -0.74
N GLU A 95 -1.01 6.21 -0.60
CA GLU A 95 -1.86 6.75 -1.67
C GLU A 95 -1.83 8.27 -1.75
N SER A 96 -1.82 8.96 -0.62
CA SER A 96 -2.02 10.42 -0.63
C SER A 96 -1.08 11.21 0.29
N THR A 97 -0.02 10.56 0.83
CA THR A 97 0.94 11.20 1.75
C THR A 97 0.26 11.85 2.96
N TRP A 98 -0.70 11.15 3.55
CA TRP A 98 -1.52 11.55 4.71
C TRP A 98 -2.32 12.83 4.52
N SER A 99 -2.65 13.20 3.29
CA SER A 99 -3.47 14.38 3.01
C SER A 99 -4.95 14.06 3.06
N PHE A 100 -5.63 14.50 4.09
CA PHE A 100 -7.09 14.37 4.24
C PHE A 100 -7.91 15.17 3.19
N LYS A 101 -7.25 15.91 2.29
CA LYS A 101 -7.86 16.60 1.16
C LYS A 101 -7.83 15.78 -0.14
N LYS A 102 -7.42 14.50 -0.06
CA LYS A 102 -7.22 13.63 -1.21
C LYS A 102 -7.90 12.29 -1.02
N HIS A 103 -8.26 11.67 -2.15
CA HIS A 103 -8.82 10.33 -2.16
C HIS A 103 -7.83 9.27 -1.66
N LEU A 104 -8.34 8.32 -0.86
CA LEU A 104 -7.59 7.16 -0.43
C LEU A 104 -7.29 6.20 -1.61
N HIS A 105 -8.06 6.25 -2.69
CA HIS A 105 -7.89 5.41 -3.86
C HIS A 105 -6.54 5.61 -4.58
N GLU A 106 -6.14 6.89 -4.79
CA GLU A 106 -5.00 7.22 -5.68
C GLU A 106 -4.45 8.65 -5.49
N GLY A 107 -4.99 9.39 -4.52
CA GLY A 107 -4.47 10.70 -4.11
C GLY A 107 -4.94 11.91 -4.94
N SER A 108 -5.93 11.82 -5.81
CA SER A 108 -6.54 13.02 -6.42
C SER A 108 -7.37 13.81 -5.40
N PRO A 109 -7.64 15.12 -5.67
CA PRO A 109 -8.39 15.96 -4.75
C PRO A 109 -9.83 15.48 -4.52
N LEU A 110 -10.34 15.63 -3.30
CA LEU A 110 -11.72 15.30 -2.92
C LEU A 110 -12.79 16.22 -3.54
N THR A 111 -12.40 17.27 -4.25
CA THR A 111 -13.30 18.19 -4.96
C THR A 111 -14.01 17.57 -6.17
N GLY A 112 -13.70 16.34 -6.51
CA GLY A 112 -14.32 15.60 -7.60
C GLY A 112 -14.01 14.11 -7.45
N ARG A 113 -14.48 13.29 -8.36
CA ARG A 113 -14.16 11.86 -8.41
C ARG A 113 -12.69 11.65 -8.77
N THR A 114 -12.16 10.44 -8.50
CA THR A 114 -10.80 10.05 -8.84
C THR A 114 -10.49 10.27 -10.33
N LYS A 115 -9.32 10.82 -10.61
CA LYS A 115 -8.85 11.15 -11.96
C LYS A 115 -7.96 10.08 -12.57
N TRP A 116 -7.33 9.26 -11.70
CA TRP A 116 -6.46 8.15 -12.08
C TRP A 116 -7.13 6.83 -11.71
N VAL A 117 -6.55 5.74 -12.08
CA VAL A 117 -7.11 4.40 -11.81
C VAL A 117 -7.13 4.13 -10.30
N PRO A 118 -8.28 3.74 -9.78
CA PRO A 118 -9.58 3.55 -10.42
C PRO A 118 -10.30 4.89 -10.74
N ILE A 119 -10.56 5.15 -12.03
CA ILE A 119 -11.19 6.41 -12.48
C ILE A 119 -12.67 6.45 -12.05
N GLY A 120 -13.16 7.65 -11.70
CA GLY A 120 -14.59 7.90 -11.47
C GLY A 120 -15.12 7.45 -10.10
N ARG A 121 -14.24 7.27 -9.11
CA ARG A 121 -14.61 6.87 -7.74
C ARG A 121 -14.65 8.08 -6.78
N PRO A 122 -15.46 8.04 -5.71
CA PRO A 122 -16.57 7.10 -5.43
C PRO A 122 -17.68 7.17 -6.49
N ILE A 123 -18.42 6.06 -6.67
CA ILE A 123 -19.57 6.03 -7.61
C ILE A 123 -20.71 6.92 -7.08
N ALA A 124 -21.01 6.84 -5.79
CA ALA A 124 -21.99 7.70 -5.15
C ALA A 124 -21.55 9.17 -5.19
N SER A 125 -22.50 10.08 -5.27
CA SER A 125 -22.24 11.52 -5.13
C SER A 125 -21.85 11.88 -3.70
N PRO A 126 -21.12 13.01 -3.49
CA PRO A 126 -20.80 13.47 -2.14
C PRO A 126 -22.05 13.72 -1.32
N LYS A 127 -22.06 13.32 -0.04
CA LYS A 127 -23.22 13.47 0.84
C LYS A 127 -23.58 14.95 1.10
N ASN A 128 -22.58 15.84 1.07
CA ASN A 128 -22.79 17.29 1.20
C ASN A 128 -23.14 17.98 -0.13
N GLY A 129 -23.29 17.24 -1.22
CA GLY A 129 -23.63 17.73 -2.55
C GLY A 129 -22.50 18.41 -3.32
N THR A 130 -21.34 18.67 -2.73
CA THR A 130 -20.24 19.45 -3.37
C THR A 130 -18.90 18.74 -3.41
N THR A 131 -18.40 18.30 -2.27
CA THR A 131 -17.07 17.68 -2.15
C THR A 131 -17.16 16.41 -1.33
N TYR A 132 -16.32 15.42 -1.65
CA TYR A 132 -16.20 14.22 -0.82
C TYR A 132 -15.48 14.52 0.48
N THR A 133 -15.86 13.82 1.55
CA THR A 133 -15.05 13.72 2.75
C THR A 133 -14.00 12.62 2.58
N PHE A 134 -12.96 12.64 3.41
CA PHE A 134 -11.98 11.57 3.42
C PHE A 134 -12.60 10.23 3.82
N GLU A 135 -13.54 10.27 4.76
CA GLU A 135 -14.28 9.11 5.24
C GLU A 135 -15.13 8.47 4.12
N GLU A 136 -15.81 9.26 3.29
CA GLU A 136 -16.54 8.76 2.11
C GLU A 136 -15.60 8.11 1.10
N SER A 137 -14.44 8.73 0.87
CA SER A 137 -13.40 8.16 0.02
C SER A 137 -12.84 6.85 0.59
N ALA A 138 -12.58 6.80 1.89
CA ALA A 138 -12.06 5.61 2.55
C ALA A 138 -13.08 4.47 2.54
N GLU A 139 -14.35 4.75 2.83
CA GLU A 139 -15.43 3.76 2.75
C GLU A 139 -15.51 3.14 1.36
N ASP A 140 -15.45 3.98 0.32
CA ASP A 140 -15.53 3.51 -1.05
C ASP A 140 -14.28 2.71 -1.46
N ALA A 141 -13.08 3.19 -1.13
CA ALA A 141 -11.84 2.53 -1.48
C ALA A 141 -11.67 1.18 -0.79
N LEU A 142 -11.88 1.14 0.53
CA LEU A 142 -11.60 -0.05 1.34
C LEU A 142 -12.70 -1.10 1.20
N TYR A 143 -13.96 -0.68 1.27
CA TYR A 143 -15.07 -1.62 1.45
C TYR A 143 -15.88 -1.85 0.17
N LYS A 144 -16.13 -0.81 -0.65
CA LYS A 144 -16.92 -0.97 -1.87
C LYS A 144 -16.09 -1.41 -3.08
N LEU A 145 -14.82 -0.96 -3.15
CA LEU A 145 -13.94 -1.28 -4.27
C LEU A 145 -13.06 -2.50 -4.00
N LYS A 146 -12.40 -2.53 -2.83
CA LYS A 146 -11.40 -3.57 -2.52
C LYS A 146 -11.96 -4.72 -1.69
N ASP A 147 -13.20 -4.64 -1.24
CA ASP A 147 -13.88 -5.68 -0.45
C ASP A 147 -13.02 -6.17 0.73
N LEU A 148 -12.54 -5.19 1.52
CA LEU A 148 -11.67 -5.46 2.67
C LEU A 148 -12.44 -5.62 3.99
N GLU A 149 -13.77 -5.57 3.98
CA GLU A 149 -14.57 -5.94 5.15
C GLU A 149 -14.50 -7.47 5.39
N ARG A 150 -14.64 -7.86 6.67
CA ARG A 150 -14.68 -9.28 7.08
C ARG A 150 -13.43 -10.09 6.69
N LYS A 151 -12.30 -9.43 6.45
CA LYS A 151 -11.02 -10.12 6.29
C LYS A 151 -10.45 -10.45 7.67
N ASP A 152 -9.67 -11.50 7.76
CA ASP A 152 -8.92 -11.79 8.98
C ASP A 152 -7.70 -10.87 9.05
N TRP A 153 -7.81 -9.86 9.92
CA TRP A 153 -6.72 -8.91 10.16
C TRP A 153 -5.84 -9.33 11.35
N SER A 154 -6.21 -10.38 12.08
CA SER A 154 -5.50 -10.80 13.31
C SER A 154 -4.20 -11.54 13.01
N LYS A 155 -4.07 -12.13 11.82
CA LYS A 155 -2.90 -12.89 11.38
C LYS A 155 -2.00 -12.06 10.48
N CYS A 156 -0.71 -12.08 10.76
CA CYS A 156 0.31 -11.34 10.01
C CYS A 156 0.26 -11.63 8.49
N ASP A 157 0.26 -12.91 8.09
CA ASP A 157 0.23 -13.30 6.68
C ASP A 157 -0.98 -12.74 5.94
N ASP A 158 -2.19 -12.87 6.54
CA ASP A 158 -3.42 -12.42 5.93
C ASP A 158 -3.48 -10.88 5.85
N ALA A 159 -3.08 -10.19 6.91
CA ALA A 159 -3.05 -8.73 6.96
C ALA A 159 -2.10 -8.16 5.89
N LEU A 160 -0.88 -8.65 5.83
CA LEU A 160 0.11 -8.18 4.84
C LEU A 160 -0.28 -8.54 3.40
N TYR A 161 -0.88 -9.72 3.18
CA TYR A 161 -1.41 -10.07 1.88
C TYR A 161 -2.55 -9.13 1.44
N ASN A 162 -3.47 -8.79 2.35
CA ASN A 162 -4.57 -7.86 2.07
C ASN A 162 -4.05 -6.44 1.78
N ILE A 163 -3.02 -5.98 2.47
CA ILE A 163 -2.33 -4.72 2.20
C ILE A 163 -1.69 -4.73 0.81
N GLU A 164 -0.98 -5.81 0.46
CA GLU A 164 -0.37 -5.93 -0.87
C GLU A 164 -1.42 -6.00 -1.97
N LYS A 165 -2.51 -6.75 -1.75
CA LYS A 165 -3.65 -6.84 -2.67
C LYS A 165 -4.33 -5.49 -2.88
N TYR A 166 -4.35 -4.61 -1.87
CA TYR A 166 -4.87 -3.26 -2.01
C TYR A 166 -4.11 -2.48 -3.09
N ASN A 167 -2.79 -2.51 -3.06
CA ASN A 167 -1.94 -1.92 -4.10
C ASN A 167 -2.03 -2.66 -5.44
N GLY A 168 -2.20 -4.00 -5.40
CA GLY A 168 -2.18 -4.88 -6.55
C GLY A 168 -1.05 -5.91 -6.48
N LEU A 169 -1.31 -7.09 -7.03
CA LEU A 169 -0.40 -8.24 -6.96
C LEU A 169 0.61 -8.31 -8.13
N GLY A 170 0.93 -7.17 -8.74
CA GLY A 170 1.81 -7.10 -9.91
C GLY A 170 3.22 -7.66 -9.65
N TYR A 171 3.78 -7.34 -8.48
CA TYR A 171 5.10 -7.87 -8.08
C TYR A 171 5.06 -9.38 -7.94
N LEU A 172 4.08 -9.93 -7.27
CA LEU A 172 3.92 -11.38 -7.09
C LEU A 172 3.73 -12.13 -8.40
N LYS A 173 3.07 -11.51 -9.36
CA LYS A 173 2.75 -12.13 -10.65
C LYS A 173 3.90 -12.05 -11.64
N TYR A 174 4.55 -10.90 -11.74
CA TYR A 174 5.45 -10.58 -12.85
C TYR A 174 6.90 -10.34 -12.41
N HIS A 175 7.14 -10.02 -11.13
CA HIS A 175 8.48 -9.68 -10.61
C HIS A 175 8.76 -10.43 -9.31
N LYS A 176 8.74 -11.77 -9.37
CA LYS A 176 8.83 -12.66 -8.20
C LYS A 176 10.15 -12.52 -7.41
N ASP A 177 11.17 -11.94 -8.02
CA ASP A 177 12.46 -11.68 -7.38
C ASP A 177 12.53 -10.32 -6.67
N VAL A 178 11.45 -9.53 -6.75
CA VAL A 178 11.36 -8.21 -6.11
C VAL A 178 10.20 -8.19 -5.14
N LEU A 179 10.49 -8.02 -3.85
CA LEU A 179 9.47 -7.79 -2.85
C LEU A 179 8.83 -6.41 -3.05
N SER A 180 7.51 -6.36 -2.95
CA SER A 180 6.74 -5.15 -3.19
C SER A 180 7.23 -3.97 -2.34
N PRO A 181 7.68 -2.85 -2.93
CA PRO A 181 8.05 -1.67 -2.17
C PRO A 181 6.87 -1.05 -1.43
N TYR A 182 5.64 -1.37 -1.83
CA TYR A 182 4.45 -0.95 -1.09
C TYR A 182 4.46 -1.46 0.35
N LEU A 183 4.92 -2.71 0.55
CA LEU A 183 5.12 -3.31 1.86
C LEU A 183 6.49 -2.96 2.44
N TRP A 184 7.57 -3.19 1.69
CA TRP A 184 8.90 -3.39 2.24
C TRP A 184 9.86 -2.22 2.05
N SER A 185 9.48 -1.14 1.35
CA SER A 185 10.35 0.04 1.25
C SER A 185 10.71 0.58 2.64
N ALA A 186 11.93 1.07 2.80
CA ALA A 186 12.55 1.48 4.07
C ALA A 186 12.90 0.33 5.03
N THR A 187 12.91 -0.93 4.55
CA THR A 187 13.42 -2.09 5.30
C THR A 187 14.54 -2.79 4.53
N ASN A 188 15.27 -3.70 5.21
CA ASN A 188 16.27 -4.58 4.62
C ASN A 188 15.75 -5.48 3.49
N HIS A 189 14.43 -5.68 3.38
CA HIS A 189 13.80 -6.52 2.37
C HIS A 189 13.59 -5.83 1.01
N TYR A 190 13.85 -4.52 0.91
CA TYR A 190 13.70 -3.81 -0.36
C TYR A 190 14.93 -2.96 -0.66
N LYS A 191 15.50 -3.16 -1.84
CA LYS A 191 16.64 -2.39 -2.35
C LYS A 191 16.24 -1.53 -3.55
N MET A 192 15.69 -2.16 -4.59
CA MET A 192 15.32 -1.50 -5.85
C MET A 192 14.30 -2.35 -6.62
N GLY A 193 13.82 -1.80 -7.72
CA GLY A 193 12.81 -2.43 -8.57
C GLY A 193 11.42 -1.90 -8.27
N LYS A 194 10.86 -1.09 -9.20
CA LYS A 194 9.50 -0.56 -9.04
C LYS A 194 8.83 -0.26 -10.37
N TYR A 195 7.52 -0.24 -10.36
CA TYR A 195 6.77 0.34 -11.45
C TYR A 195 6.96 1.86 -11.46
N VAL A 196 7.45 2.39 -12.57
CA VAL A 196 7.69 3.84 -12.77
C VAL A 196 6.54 4.51 -13.52
N ALA A 197 5.75 3.73 -14.22
CA ALA A 197 4.47 4.10 -14.84
C ALA A 197 3.61 2.85 -14.94
N ASP A 198 2.38 3.01 -15.46
CA ASP A 198 1.48 1.89 -15.71
C ASP A 198 2.13 0.85 -16.64
N GLY A 199 2.18 -0.40 -16.17
CA GLY A 199 2.79 -1.51 -16.89
C GLY A 199 4.30 -1.39 -17.14
N LYS A 200 4.95 -0.28 -16.72
CA LYS A 200 6.39 -0.06 -16.92
C LYS A 200 7.16 -0.30 -15.62
N PHE A 201 7.81 -1.45 -15.55
CA PHE A 201 8.71 -1.78 -14.45
C PHE A 201 10.14 -1.32 -14.76
N SER A 202 10.83 -0.80 -13.74
CA SER A 202 12.26 -0.50 -13.78
C SER A 202 12.96 -1.31 -12.70
N ALA A 203 13.94 -2.13 -13.09
CA ALA A 203 14.69 -2.97 -12.16
C ALA A 203 15.62 -2.15 -11.25
N THR A 204 16.02 -0.95 -11.65
CA THR A 204 16.98 -0.10 -10.94
C THR A 204 16.33 1.07 -10.17
N ALA A 205 15.08 1.41 -10.48
CA ALA A 205 14.41 2.50 -9.79
C ALA A 205 14.11 2.13 -8.34
N VAL A 206 14.32 3.10 -7.42
CA VAL A 206 14.10 2.92 -5.98
C VAL A 206 12.81 3.64 -5.56
N ASP A 207 11.97 2.97 -4.79
CA ASP A 207 10.81 3.60 -4.16
C ASP A 207 11.26 4.44 -2.95
N LYS A 208 10.92 5.73 -2.97
CA LYS A 208 11.27 6.66 -1.90
C LYS A 208 10.15 6.84 -0.86
N GLN A 209 8.97 6.25 -1.08
CA GLN A 209 7.92 6.26 -0.07
C GLN A 209 8.22 5.24 1.03
N LEU A 210 7.71 5.49 2.24
CA LEU A 210 7.79 4.51 3.32
C LEU A 210 6.91 3.30 3.01
N GLY A 211 7.44 2.10 3.16
CA GLY A 211 6.66 0.88 3.09
C GLY A 211 5.73 0.73 4.29
N THR A 212 4.60 0.08 4.08
CA THR A 212 3.60 -0.12 5.15
C THR A 212 4.17 -0.94 6.30
N CYS A 213 4.97 -1.97 6.02
CA CYS A 213 5.64 -2.79 7.04
C CYS A 213 6.63 -2.01 7.89
N ALA A 214 7.40 -1.08 7.30
CA ALA A 214 8.32 -0.25 8.06
C ALA A 214 7.57 0.62 9.10
N ILE A 215 6.44 1.19 8.69
CA ILE A 215 5.60 2.02 9.58
C ILE A 215 4.96 1.16 10.66
N LEU A 216 4.29 0.05 10.29
CA LEU A 216 3.60 -0.83 11.23
C LEU A 216 4.58 -1.45 12.25
N LYS A 217 5.76 -1.90 11.81
CA LYS A 217 6.79 -2.44 12.70
C LYS A 217 7.30 -1.39 13.70
N ARG A 218 7.45 -0.14 13.27
CA ARG A 218 7.80 0.95 14.17
C ARG A 218 6.66 1.30 15.14
N MET A 219 5.41 1.28 14.68
CA MET A 219 4.24 1.47 15.54
C MET A 219 4.20 0.39 16.62
N GLN A 220 4.36 -0.89 16.24
CA GLN A 220 4.38 -2.02 17.17
C GLN A 220 5.51 -1.88 18.21
N SER A 221 6.73 -1.51 17.78
CA SER A 221 7.86 -1.29 18.70
C SER A 221 7.64 -0.15 19.70
N ARG A 222 6.68 0.74 19.43
CA ARG A 222 6.25 1.82 20.33
C ARG A 222 5.00 1.46 21.14
N GLY A 223 4.58 0.20 21.13
CA GLY A 223 3.41 -0.29 21.88
C GLY A 223 2.06 0.12 21.29
N LEU A 224 2.02 0.53 20.02
CA LEU A 224 0.78 0.84 19.34
C LEU A 224 0.16 -0.43 18.73
N GLU A 225 -1.16 -0.53 18.82
CA GLU A 225 -1.92 -1.60 18.18
C GLU A 225 -1.86 -1.45 16.66
N ILE A 226 -1.56 -2.55 15.95
CA ILE A 226 -1.42 -2.56 14.48
C ILE A 226 -2.45 -3.45 13.77
N GLY A 227 -3.27 -4.18 14.54
CA GLY A 227 -4.36 -5.02 14.02
C GLY A 227 -4.02 -6.50 13.91
N PHE A 228 -2.73 -6.89 13.95
CA PHE A 228 -2.29 -8.30 13.90
C PHE A 228 -1.14 -8.56 14.87
N ARG A 229 -0.87 -9.85 15.09
CA ARG A 229 0.23 -10.36 15.92
C ARG A 229 1.07 -11.34 15.13
#